data_e9b3d260bf3a3d871054f3390b489b3f
#
_entry.id   e9b3d260bf3a3d871054f3390b489b3f
#
_cell.length_a   1.000
_cell.length_b   1.000
_cell.length_c   1.000
_cell.angle_alpha   90.00
_cell.angle_beta   90.00
_cell.angle_gamma   90.00
#
_symmetry.space_group_name_H-M   'P 1'
#
loop_
_entity.id
_entity.type
_entity.pdbx_description
1 polymer ?
#
loop_
_entity_poly.entity_id
_entity_poly.type
_entity_poly.pdbx_seq_one_letter_code
_entity_poly.pdbx_strand_id
1 'polypeptide(L)'
;YVRDKKTLLFEVTYYKKRINFEVFHALTDGTGATEFLRELVKNYLYLIHEEDLEPVELSNQYLTVKDQEDDSFSRYYDPDFPRKKKKKIRAVQIKKGGKGYEELQINEASMSVKELLGIAREKKVSMSVLLTAAFICAIHEEMSRMQEKKPVILMVPVNLRKIFPSDSMLNFFGYIEPGYQFGGGKDSFEDVLEAVKLYFQENLSKEHMAGRMNELIAIEKHKILKWAPLELKNRCIRAGAKMAEQEVT
;
A
#
# COMPACT_ATOMS: atom_id res chain seq x y z
N TYR A 1 -2.94 20.26 -1.54
CA TYR A 1 -1.73 20.66 -0.81
C TYR A 1 -1.18 21.94 -1.40
N VAL A 2 -1.18 23.00 -0.59
CA VAL A 2 -0.60 24.28 -0.98
C VAL A 2 0.92 24.11 -1.02
N ARG A 3 1.55 24.45 -2.14
CA ARG A 3 3.02 24.41 -2.33
C ARG A 3 3.74 25.51 -1.55
N ASP A 4 3.24 25.88 -0.39
CA ASP A 4 3.90 26.86 0.45
C ASP A 4 4.95 26.15 1.33
N LYS A 5 6.19 26.63 1.28
CA LYS A 5 7.32 26.11 2.09
C LYS A 5 7.12 26.24 3.60
N LYS A 6 6.03 26.87 4.04
CA LYS A 6 5.73 27.12 5.46
C LYS A 6 4.64 26.20 6.04
N THR A 7 3.97 25.40 5.20
CA THR A 7 2.94 24.46 5.68
C THR A 7 3.55 23.16 6.16
N LEU A 8 3.04 22.65 7.29
CA LEU A 8 3.36 21.31 7.76
C LEU A 8 2.85 20.28 6.74
N LEU A 9 3.57 19.18 6.62
CA LEU A 9 3.19 18.08 5.73
C LEU A 9 2.18 17.11 6.38
N PHE A 10 1.56 17.52 7.47
CA PHE A 10 0.45 16.82 8.11
C PHE A 10 -0.51 17.81 8.77
N GLU A 11 -1.73 17.38 9.00
CA GLU A 11 -2.76 18.14 9.69
C GLU A 11 -3.59 17.22 10.59
N VAL A 12 -3.95 17.69 11.77
CA VAL A 12 -4.89 17.04 12.67
C VAL A 12 -6.09 17.95 12.83
N THR A 13 -7.26 17.44 12.45
CA THR A 13 -8.53 18.14 12.60
C THR A 13 -9.51 17.32 13.41
N TYR A 14 -10.53 17.96 13.98
CA TYR A 14 -11.59 17.25 14.69
C TYR A 14 -12.95 17.78 14.31
N TYR A 15 -13.93 16.90 14.34
CA TYR A 15 -15.34 17.25 14.16
C TYR A 15 -16.20 16.31 15.00
N LYS A 16 -16.94 16.88 15.96
CA LYS A 16 -17.76 16.13 16.93
C LYS A 16 -16.91 15.07 17.66
N LYS A 17 -17.18 13.77 17.40
CA LYS A 17 -16.48 12.63 18.00
C LYS A 17 -15.42 12.02 17.10
N ARG A 18 -15.05 12.68 16.01
CA ARG A 18 -14.07 12.20 15.04
C ARG A 18 -12.80 13.05 15.11
N ILE A 19 -11.66 12.41 15.23
CA ILE A 19 -10.33 12.99 15.01
C ILE A 19 -9.88 12.54 13.62
N ASN A 20 -9.50 13.49 12.77
CA ASN A 20 -8.95 13.22 11.46
C ASN A 20 -7.47 13.56 11.47
N PHE A 21 -6.67 12.66 10.92
CA PHE A 21 -5.25 12.87 10.70
C PHE A 21 -4.97 12.73 9.21
N GLU A 22 -4.49 13.80 8.61
CA GLU A 22 -4.07 13.85 7.22
C GLU A 22 -2.57 14.06 7.17
N VAL A 23 -1.87 13.22 6.42
CA VAL A 23 -0.41 13.27 6.32
C VAL A 23 0.02 13.06 4.88
N PHE A 24 0.99 13.86 4.43
CA PHE A 24 1.61 13.66 3.13
C PHE A 24 2.43 12.38 3.11
N HIS A 25 2.11 11.47 2.21
CA HIS A 25 2.66 10.11 2.19
C HIS A 25 4.20 10.03 2.02
N ALA A 26 4.85 11.15 1.68
CA ALA A 26 6.32 11.22 1.68
C ALA A 26 6.93 11.20 3.10
N LEU A 27 6.16 11.55 4.15
CA LEU A 27 6.65 11.53 5.52
C LEU A 27 6.67 10.12 6.11
N THR A 28 5.60 9.38 5.90
CA THR A 28 5.38 8.09 6.56
C THR A 28 4.41 7.23 5.78
N ASP A 29 4.41 5.93 6.07
CA ASP A 29 3.41 4.99 5.58
C ASP A 29 2.25 4.79 6.57
N GLY A 30 1.31 3.91 6.21
CA GLY A 30 0.15 3.61 7.05
C GLY A 30 0.51 3.10 8.44
N THR A 31 1.66 2.45 8.63
CA THR A 31 2.11 1.98 9.94
C THR A 31 2.53 3.16 10.81
N GLY A 32 3.44 4.01 10.33
CA GLY A 32 3.89 5.17 11.11
C GLY A 32 2.77 6.19 11.35
N ALA A 33 1.89 6.42 10.36
CA ALA A 33 0.72 7.27 10.53
C ALA A 33 -0.25 6.73 11.61
N THR A 34 -0.46 5.41 11.66
CA THR A 34 -1.32 4.77 12.66
C THR A 34 -0.71 4.85 14.06
N GLU A 35 0.60 4.66 14.20
CA GLU A 35 1.29 4.81 15.49
C GLU A 35 1.22 6.25 15.99
N PHE A 36 1.44 7.24 15.13
CA PHE A 36 1.27 8.65 15.50
C PHE A 36 -0.16 8.94 15.99
N LEU A 37 -1.17 8.49 15.25
CA LEU A 37 -2.57 8.70 15.64
C LEU A 37 -2.90 7.97 16.95
N ARG A 38 -2.35 6.78 17.17
CA ARG A 38 -2.53 6.02 18.41
C ARG A 38 -1.96 6.78 19.61
N GLU A 39 -0.73 7.29 19.50
CA GLU A 39 -0.10 8.08 20.57
C GLU A 39 -0.84 9.39 20.80
N LEU A 40 -1.31 10.05 19.76
CA LEU A 40 -2.14 11.25 19.88
C LEU A 40 -3.43 10.96 20.69
N VAL A 41 -4.15 9.89 20.34
CA VAL A 41 -5.39 9.53 21.02
C VAL A 41 -5.14 9.08 22.46
N LYS A 42 -4.06 8.35 22.74
CA LYS A 42 -3.67 7.97 24.10
C LYS A 42 -3.45 9.21 24.97
N ASN A 43 -2.64 10.16 24.49
CA ASN A 43 -2.37 11.40 25.23
C ASN A 43 -3.64 12.24 25.42
N TYR A 44 -4.51 12.29 24.40
CA TYR A 44 -5.81 12.96 24.52
C TYR A 44 -6.67 12.33 25.61
N LEU A 45 -6.80 11.00 25.63
CA LEU A 45 -7.57 10.29 26.65
C LEU A 45 -6.97 10.46 28.05
N TYR A 46 -5.66 10.43 28.17
CA TYR A 46 -4.98 10.70 29.44
C TYR A 46 -5.31 12.11 29.97
N LEU A 47 -5.22 13.14 29.12
CA LEU A 47 -5.49 14.52 29.54
C LEU A 47 -6.95 14.76 29.97
N ILE A 48 -7.92 14.05 29.43
CA ILE A 48 -9.33 14.21 29.81
C ILE A 48 -9.79 13.29 30.95
N HIS A 49 -8.98 12.27 31.29
CA HIS A 49 -9.27 11.28 32.34
C HIS A 49 -8.09 11.11 33.29
N GLU A 50 -7.36 12.21 33.57
CA GLU A 50 -6.14 12.21 34.38
C GLU A 50 -6.34 11.65 35.80
N GLU A 51 -7.55 11.82 36.34
CA GLU A 51 -7.89 11.30 37.67
C GLU A 51 -8.19 9.78 37.69
N ASP A 52 -8.54 9.20 36.52
CA ASP A 52 -8.99 7.81 36.39
C ASP A 52 -7.94 6.88 35.80
N LEU A 53 -6.87 7.42 35.19
CA LEU A 53 -5.90 6.64 34.44
C LEU A 53 -4.50 6.72 35.06
N GLU A 54 -3.84 5.57 35.13
CA GLU A 54 -2.40 5.51 35.41
C GLU A 54 -1.61 6.29 34.33
N PRO A 55 -0.46 6.91 34.70
CA PRO A 55 0.38 7.60 33.73
C PRO A 55 0.66 6.72 32.49
N VAL A 56 0.36 7.25 31.31
CA VAL A 56 0.57 6.51 30.06
C VAL A 56 2.06 6.34 29.85
N GLU A 57 2.56 5.11 29.97
CA GLU A 57 3.87 4.78 29.44
C GLU A 57 3.87 4.95 27.93
N LEU A 58 4.75 5.79 27.41
CA LEU A 58 4.93 5.93 25.96
C LEU A 58 5.34 4.56 25.40
N SER A 59 4.57 4.02 24.47
CA SER A 59 4.78 2.66 23.94
C SER A 59 6.15 2.44 23.28
N ASN A 60 6.90 3.51 23.07
CA ASN A 60 8.20 3.51 22.40
C ASN A 60 9.36 3.98 23.31
N GLN A 61 9.26 3.84 24.63
CA GLN A 61 10.32 4.27 25.56
C GLN A 61 11.69 3.64 25.29
N TYR A 62 11.72 2.50 24.59
CA TYR A 62 12.96 1.76 24.29
C TYR A 62 13.51 2.04 22.88
N LEU A 63 12.76 2.75 22.02
CA LEU A 63 13.22 3.08 20.69
C LEU A 63 13.90 4.45 20.69
N THR A 64 15.09 4.51 20.11
CA THR A 64 15.77 5.79 19.92
C THR A 64 15.18 6.52 18.70
N VAL A 65 15.33 7.84 18.66
CA VAL A 65 14.99 8.65 17.47
C VAL A 65 15.69 8.09 16.23
N LYS A 66 16.92 7.63 16.39
CA LYS A 66 17.69 7.01 15.30
C LYS A 66 17.04 5.74 14.75
N ASP A 67 16.41 4.92 15.61
CA ASP A 67 15.72 3.71 15.14
C ASP A 67 14.46 4.07 14.37
N GLN A 68 13.74 5.10 14.81
CA GLN A 68 12.52 5.57 14.16
C GLN A 68 12.77 6.26 12.81
N GLU A 69 13.92 6.94 12.67
CA GLU A 69 14.34 7.65 11.45
C GLU A 69 15.23 6.80 10.52
N ASP A 70 15.42 5.52 10.83
CA ASP A 70 16.27 4.65 10.04
C ASP A 70 15.72 4.42 8.62
N ASP A 71 16.59 4.60 7.62
CA ASP A 71 16.28 4.22 6.23
C ASP A 71 16.43 2.71 6.04
N SER A 72 15.37 1.99 6.38
CA SER A 72 15.34 0.54 6.29
C SER A 72 15.50 0.01 4.87
N PHE A 73 15.13 0.78 3.85
CA PHE A 73 15.39 0.41 2.46
C PHE A 73 16.88 0.33 2.19
N SER A 74 17.65 1.34 2.61
CA SER A 74 19.10 1.33 2.46
C SER A 74 19.79 0.25 3.31
N ARG A 75 19.25 -0.06 4.50
CA ARG A 75 19.74 -1.12 5.39
C ARG A 75 19.66 -2.50 4.74
N TYR A 76 18.56 -2.81 4.07
CA TYR A 76 18.30 -4.13 3.47
C TYR A 76 18.66 -4.22 1.99
N TYR A 77 19.27 -3.17 1.43
CA TYR A 77 19.71 -3.18 0.04
C TYR A 77 20.92 -4.08 -0.17
N ASP A 78 20.81 -4.99 -1.11
CA ASP A 78 21.89 -5.86 -1.57
C ASP A 78 22.20 -5.55 -3.04
N PRO A 79 23.35 -4.94 -3.37
CA PRO A 79 23.70 -4.61 -4.75
C PRO A 79 23.90 -5.83 -5.66
N ASP A 80 24.22 -6.98 -5.06
CA ASP A 80 24.50 -8.24 -5.77
C ASP A 80 23.24 -9.11 -5.92
N PHE A 81 22.08 -8.64 -5.44
CA PHE A 81 20.83 -9.39 -5.54
C PHE A 81 20.46 -9.66 -7.00
N PRO A 82 20.14 -10.92 -7.38
CA PRO A 82 19.83 -11.30 -8.75
C PRO A 82 18.60 -10.55 -9.29
N ARG A 83 18.75 -9.82 -10.38
CA ARG A 83 17.65 -9.12 -11.04
C ARG A 83 16.91 -10.05 -11.98
N LYS A 84 15.63 -10.28 -11.73
CA LYS A 84 14.74 -11.03 -12.63
C LYS A 84 14.02 -10.06 -13.57
N LYS A 85 14.12 -10.29 -14.88
CA LYS A 85 13.30 -9.53 -15.84
C LYS A 85 11.83 -9.93 -15.67
N LYS A 86 10.98 -8.98 -15.30
CA LYS A 86 9.53 -9.18 -15.23
C LYS A 86 8.93 -8.97 -16.62
N LYS A 87 8.06 -9.87 -17.04
CA LYS A 87 7.26 -9.68 -18.27
C LYS A 87 6.20 -8.63 -17.97
N LYS A 88 6.23 -7.54 -18.71
CA LYS A 88 5.21 -6.48 -18.59
C LYS A 88 3.90 -6.96 -19.19
N ILE A 89 2.84 -6.92 -18.41
CA ILE A 89 1.49 -7.28 -18.81
C ILE A 89 0.64 -6.02 -18.68
N ARG A 90 -0.12 -5.68 -19.70
CA ARG A 90 -1.06 -4.56 -19.64
C ARG A 90 -2.36 -5.02 -19.01
N ALA A 91 -2.73 -4.44 -17.89
CA ALA A 91 -4.01 -4.67 -17.23
C ALA A 91 -5.17 -3.98 -17.95
N VAL A 92 -6.38 -4.40 -17.64
CA VAL A 92 -7.58 -3.64 -18.02
C VAL A 92 -7.54 -2.27 -17.34
N GLN A 93 -7.99 -1.26 -18.06
CA GLN A 93 -8.10 0.09 -17.47
C GLN A 93 -9.59 0.43 -17.29
N ILE A 94 -9.96 0.76 -16.08
CA ILE A 94 -11.29 1.27 -15.78
C ILE A 94 -11.38 2.66 -16.42
N LYS A 95 -12.27 2.82 -17.39
CA LYS A 95 -12.48 4.13 -18.02
C LYS A 95 -13.02 5.08 -16.97
N LYS A 96 -12.37 6.20 -16.76
CA LYS A 96 -12.95 7.32 -16.02
C LYS A 96 -14.28 7.65 -16.67
N GLY A 97 -15.38 7.47 -15.95
CA GLY A 97 -16.71 7.87 -16.39
C GLY A 97 -16.66 9.33 -16.82
N GLY A 98 -17.35 9.67 -17.95
CA GLY A 98 -17.22 10.95 -18.61
C GLY A 98 -17.47 12.15 -17.70
N LYS A 99 -16.91 13.28 -18.13
CA LYS A 99 -17.02 14.65 -17.60
C LYS A 99 -16.70 14.80 -16.11
N GLY A 100 -15.53 15.35 -15.86
CA GLY A 100 -14.93 15.77 -14.62
C GLY A 100 -15.83 15.78 -13.38
N TYR A 101 -15.64 14.81 -12.51
CA TYR A 101 -16.03 15.00 -11.13
C TYR A 101 -15.03 16.00 -10.54
N GLU A 102 -15.46 17.23 -10.34
CA GLU A 102 -14.68 18.26 -9.64
C GLU A 102 -14.64 18.00 -8.13
N GLU A 103 -15.47 17.08 -7.62
CA GLU A 103 -15.59 16.77 -6.20
C GLU A 103 -15.09 15.35 -5.88
N LEU A 104 -14.33 15.24 -4.81
CA LEU A 104 -13.91 13.97 -4.24
C LEU A 104 -15.13 13.25 -3.63
N GLN A 105 -15.44 12.05 -4.12
CA GLN A 105 -16.46 11.19 -3.54
C GLN A 105 -15.83 10.14 -2.64
N ILE A 106 -16.33 10.03 -1.42
CA ILE A 106 -15.90 9.03 -0.45
C ILE A 106 -17.03 8.04 -0.24
N ASN A 107 -16.78 6.77 -0.55
CA ASN A 107 -17.71 5.68 -0.27
C ASN A 107 -17.20 4.91 0.95
N GLU A 108 -18.01 4.83 2.00
CA GLU A 108 -17.68 4.09 3.21
C GLU A 108 -18.56 2.83 3.30
N ALA A 109 -17.93 1.69 3.56
CA ALA A 109 -18.63 0.43 3.86
C ALA A 109 -18.16 -0.11 5.20
N SER A 110 -19.10 -0.46 6.07
CA SER A 110 -18.82 -1.06 7.37
C SER A 110 -19.26 -2.52 7.36
N MET A 111 -18.35 -3.41 7.76
CA MET A 111 -18.59 -4.85 7.79
C MET A 111 -18.13 -5.45 9.12
N SER A 112 -18.78 -6.52 9.55
CA SER A 112 -18.37 -7.26 10.74
C SER A 112 -17.05 -8.01 10.48
N VAL A 113 -16.00 -7.64 11.20
CA VAL A 113 -14.70 -8.35 11.14
C VAL A 113 -14.86 -9.83 11.50
N LYS A 114 -15.72 -10.15 12.47
CA LYS A 114 -15.97 -11.54 12.91
C LYS A 114 -16.56 -12.38 11.79
N GLU A 115 -17.52 -11.85 11.06
CA GLU A 115 -18.17 -12.55 9.93
C GLU A 115 -17.19 -12.73 8.76
N LEU A 116 -16.46 -11.68 8.37
CA LEU A 116 -15.45 -11.78 7.32
C LEU A 116 -14.36 -12.80 7.65
N LEU A 117 -13.88 -12.82 8.90
CA LEU A 117 -12.92 -13.83 9.37
C LEU A 117 -13.52 -15.23 9.36
N GLY A 118 -14.82 -15.37 9.66
CA GLY A 118 -15.54 -16.63 9.55
C GLY A 118 -15.49 -17.19 8.14
N ILE A 119 -15.87 -16.37 7.14
CA ILE A 119 -15.85 -16.73 5.71
C ILE A 119 -14.42 -17.06 5.26
N ALA A 120 -13.43 -16.23 5.63
CA ALA A 120 -12.05 -16.47 5.25
C ALA A 120 -11.50 -17.80 5.79
N ARG A 121 -11.85 -18.17 7.04
CA ARG A 121 -11.48 -19.44 7.68
C ARG A 121 -12.15 -20.63 7.00
N GLU A 122 -13.44 -20.53 6.68
CA GLU A 122 -14.18 -21.55 5.95
C GLU A 122 -13.52 -21.84 4.60
N LYS A 123 -13.16 -20.78 3.87
CA LYS A 123 -12.48 -20.89 2.57
C LYS A 123 -10.96 -21.14 2.68
N LYS A 124 -10.40 -21.26 3.89
CA LYS A 124 -8.98 -21.50 4.17
C LYS A 124 -8.04 -20.49 3.50
N VAL A 125 -8.41 -19.21 3.56
CA VAL A 125 -7.63 -18.09 3.04
C VAL A 125 -7.48 -16.98 4.09
N SER A 126 -6.56 -16.05 3.85
CA SER A 126 -6.50 -14.82 4.64
C SER A 126 -7.59 -13.83 4.22
N MET A 127 -7.96 -12.90 5.11
CA MET A 127 -8.91 -11.84 4.79
C MET A 127 -8.45 -11.00 3.59
N SER A 128 -7.15 -10.73 3.48
CA SER A 128 -6.59 -10.00 2.34
C SER A 128 -6.80 -10.74 1.02
N VAL A 129 -6.60 -12.05 0.99
CA VAL A 129 -6.86 -12.89 -0.19
C VAL A 129 -8.34 -12.86 -0.55
N LEU A 130 -9.24 -13.03 0.43
CA LEU A 130 -10.68 -12.99 0.23
C LEU A 130 -11.14 -11.66 -0.37
N LEU A 131 -10.74 -10.54 0.23
CA LEU A 131 -11.12 -9.21 -0.23
C LEU A 131 -10.51 -8.88 -1.61
N THR A 132 -9.27 -9.30 -1.87
CA THR A 132 -8.63 -9.12 -3.18
C THR A 132 -9.39 -9.87 -4.26
N ALA A 133 -9.76 -11.13 -4.03
CA ALA A 133 -10.54 -11.92 -4.98
C ALA A 133 -11.93 -11.30 -5.22
N ALA A 134 -12.62 -10.88 -4.16
CA ALA A 134 -13.92 -10.22 -4.27
C ALA A 134 -13.82 -8.92 -5.09
N PHE A 135 -12.76 -8.13 -4.89
CA PHE A 135 -12.58 -6.88 -5.64
C PHE A 135 -12.25 -7.13 -7.12
N ILE A 136 -11.45 -8.16 -7.44
CA ILE A 136 -11.20 -8.59 -8.82
C ILE A 136 -12.51 -9.00 -9.51
N CYS A 137 -13.37 -9.78 -8.83
CA CYS A 137 -14.66 -10.19 -9.38
C CYS A 137 -15.60 -8.99 -9.58
N ALA A 138 -15.67 -8.06 -8.61
CA ALA A 138 -16.48 -6.86 -8.73
C ALA A 138 -16.07 -5.97 -9.92
N ILE A 139 -14.76 -5.85 -10.18
CA ILE A 139 -14.28 -5.16 -11.38
C ILE A 139 -14.71 -5.90 -12.65
N HIS A 140 -14.64 -7.23 -12.65
CA HIS A 140 -15.04 -8.04 -13.80
C HIS A 140 -16.53 -7.86 -14.14
N GLU A 141 -17.41 -7.74 -13.16
CA GLU A 141 -18.84 -7.48 -13.39
C GLU A 141 -19.13 -6.20 -14.19
N GLU A 142 -18.23 -5.21 -14.08
CA GLU A 142 -18.32 -3.95 -14.82
C GLU A 142 -17.58 -3.98 -16.17
N MET A 143 -16.92 -5.10 -16.52
CA MET A 143 -16.13 -5.21 -17.75
C MET A 143 -16.98 -5.58 -18.95
N SER A 144 -16.66 -4.97 -20.10
CA SER A 144 -17.15 -5.44 -21.39
C SER A 144 -16.36 -6.65 -21.87
N ARG A 145 -16.95 -7.47 -22.73
CA ARG A 145 -16.27 -8.64 -23.38
C ARG A 145 -14.95 -8.28 -24.07
N MET A 146 -14.81 -7.06 -24.57
CA MET A 146 -13.56 -6.60 -25.18
C MET A 146 -12.46 -6.35 -24.13
N GLN A 147 -12.83 -5.96 -22.91
CA GLN A 147 -11.90 -5.72 -21.80
C GLN A 147 -11.40 -7.03 -21.19
N GLU A 148 -12.18 -8.10 -21.24
CA GLU A 148 -11.79 -9.45 -20.77
C GLU A 148 -10.55 -10.02 -21.47
N LYS A 149 -10.12 -9.42 -22.60
CA LYS A 149 -8.85 -9.76 -23.26
C LYS A 149 -7.61 -9.37 -22.44
N LYS A 150 -7.79 -8.60 -21.38
CA LYS A 150 -6.73 -8.17 -20.49
C LYS A 150 -7.05 -8.61 -19.06
N PRO A 151 -6.03 -8.94 -18.26
CA PRO A 151 -6.25 -9.29 -16.86
C PRO A 151 -6.69 -8.06 -16.04
N VAL A 152 -7.46 -8.32 -14.99
CA VAL A 152 -7.61 -7.42 -13.85
C VAL A 152 -6.40 -7.63 -12.97
N ILE A 153 -5.67 -6.58 -12.64
CA ILE A 153 -4.48 -6.64 -11.77
C ILE A 153 -4.61 -5.56 -10.70
N LEU A 154 -4.57 -5.95 -9.44
CA LEU A 154 -4.64 -5.04 -8.31
C LEU A 154 -3.24 -4.82 -7.73
N MET A 155 -2.99 -3.62 -7.23
CA MET A 155 -1.81 -3.34 -6.41
C MET A 155 -2.19 -3.48 -4.94
N VAL A 156 -1.57 -4.44 -4.25
CA VAL A 156 -1.81 -4.71 -2.83
C VAL A 156 -0.56 -4.33 -2.04
N PRO A 157 -0.61 -3.29 -1.20
CA PRO A 157 0.53 -2.88 -0.38
C PRO A 157 0.85 -3.91 0.69
N VAL A 158 2.14 -4.06 0.98
CA VAL A 158 2.69 -5.02 1.96
C VAL A 158 3.58 -4.29 2.95
N ASN A 159 3.27 -4.39 4.24
CA ASN A 159 4.15 -3.88 5.29
C ASN A 159 5.41 -4.74 5.38
N LEU A 160 6.54 -4.20 4.94
CA LEU A 160 7.81 -4.91 4.89
C LEU A 160 8.39 -5.20 6.28
N ARG A 161 7.98 -4.46 7.33
CA ARG A 161 8.46 -4.68 8.72
C ARG A 161 8.14 -6.07 9.24
N LYS A 162 7.13 -6.73 8.68
CA LYS A 162 6.80 -8.13 9.02
C LYS A 162 7.76 -9.15 8.40
N ILE A 163 8.50 -8.76 7.36
CA ILE A 163 9.42 -9.60 6.61
C ILE A 163 10.88 -9.23 6.91
N PHE A 164 11.13 -7.94 7.04
CA PHE A 164 12.42 -7.32 7.34
C PHE A 164 12.25 -6.49 8.62
N PRO A 165 12.69 -6.99 9.78
CA PRO A 165 12.50 -6.29 11.05
C PRO A 165 13.00 -4.85 11.03
N SER A 166 12.12 -3.90 11.39
CA SER A 166 12.41 -2.47 11.39
C SER A 166 11.47 -1.74 12.34
N ASP A 167 12.02 -0.81 13.09
CA ASP A 167 11.31 0.10 13.99
C ASP A 167 11.14 1.50 13.37
N SER A 168 11.52 1.65 12.10
CA SER A 168 11.41 2.91 11.38
C SER A 168 9.97 3.36 11.24
N MET A 169 9.71 4.64 11.48
CA MET A 169 8.42 5.31 11.23
C MET A 169 8.33 5.93 9.83
N LEU A 170 9.43 5.87 9.07
CA LEU A 170 9.45 6.28 7.67
C LEU A 170 8.76 5.26 6.78
N ASN A 171 8.61 5.59 5.51
CA ASN A 171 8.07 4.65 4.51
C ASN A 171 8.90 3.38 4.44
N PHE A 172 8.29 2.24 4.78
CA PHE A 172 8.91 0.93 4.60
C PHE A 172 7.86 -0.11 4.21
N PHE A 173 7.36 0.02 2.99
CA PHE A 173 6.37 -0.89 2.42
C PHE A 173 6.78 -1.30 1.00
N GLY A 174 6.29 -2.45 0.59
CA GLY A 174 6.35 -2.93 -0.78
C GLY A 174 4.93 -3.16 -1.30
N TYR A 175 4.81 -3.84 -2.41
CA TYR A 175 3.52 -4.24 -2.96
C TYR A 175 3.66 -5.52 -3.78
N ILE A 176 2.54 -6.24 -3.90
CA ILE A 176 2.34 -7.35 -4.82
C ILE A 176 1.24 -6.99 -5.80
N GLU A 177 1.20 -7.69 -6.94
CA GLU A 177 0.27 -7.38 -8.03
C GLU A 177 -0.54 -8.64 -8.40
N PRO A 178 -1.42 -9.14 -7.49
CA PRO A 178 -2.32 -10.23 -7.82
C PRO A 178 -3.27 -9.83 -8.94
N GLY A 179 -3.50 -10.74 -9.86
CA GLY A 179 -4.40 -10.50 -10.97
C GLY A 179 -5.05 -11.77 -11.49
N TYR A 180 -6.11 -11.59 -12.30
CA TYR A 180 -6.84 -12.67 -12.93
C TYR A 180 -7.23 -12.33 -14.36
N GLN A 181 -7.11 -13.32 -15.24
CA GLN A 181 -7.53 -13.23 -16.65
C GLN A 181 -8.84 -14.00 -16.81
N PHE A 182 -9.91 -13.28 -17.06
CA PHE A 182 -11.24 -13.83 -17.32
C PHE A 182 -11.40 -14.33 -18.77
N GLY A 183 -12.50 -15.05 -19.07
CA GLY A 183 -12.82 -15.52 -20.40
C GLY A 183 -12.21 -16.88 -20.77
N GLY A 184 -11.56 -17.57 -19.81
CA GLY A 184 -10.98 -18.90 -20.00
C GLY A 184 -11.87 -20.09 -19.63
N GLY A 185 -13.14 -19.84 -19.27
CA GLY A 185 -14.08 -20.87 -18.83
C GLY A 185 -13.91 -21.33 -17.39
N LYS A 186 -13.04 -20.66 -16.62
CA LYS A 186 -12.85 -20.81 -15.18
C LYS A 186 -13.01 -19.43 -14.55
N ASP A 187 -14.22 -18.92 -14.52
CA ASP A 187 -14.51 -17.53 -14.15
C ASP A 187 -15.38 -17.45 -12.88
N SER A 188 -15.43 -18.55 -12.09
CA SER A 188 -16.11 -18.56 -10.81
C SER A 188 -15.32 -17.80 -9.73
N PHE A 189 -16.01 -17.35 -8.69
CA PHE A 189 -15.34 -16.74 -7.53
C PHE A 189 -14.27 -17.65 -6.91
N GLU A 190 -14.55 -18.96 -6.85
CA GLU A 190 -13.65 -19.98 -6.34
C GLU A 190 -12.36 -20.10 -7.16
N ASP A 191 -12.47 -20.01 -8.48
CA ASP A 191 -11.30 -20.02 -9.39
C ASP A 191 -10.43 -18.80 -9.16
N VAL A 192 -11.04 -17.61 -9.06
CA VAL A 192 -10.32 -16.36 -8.77
C VAL A 192 -9.68 -16.41 -7.39
N LEU A 193 -10.41 -16.91 -6.38
CA LEU A 193 -9.92 -17.01 -5.00
C LEU A 193 -8.68 -17.91 -4.90
N GLU A 194 -8.72 -19.08 -5.55
CA GLU A 194 -7.57 -20.01 -5.54
C GLU A 194 -6.37 -19.41 -6.28
N ALA A 195 -6.58 -18.76 -7.42
CA ALA A 195 -5.51 -18.09 -8.16
C ALA A 195 -4.86 -16.98 -7.34
N VAL A 196 -5.66 -16.14 -6.68
CA VAL A 196 -5.16 -15.07 -5.80
C VAL A 196 -4.41 -15.67 -4.61
N LYS A 197 -4.93 -16.72 -3.99
CA LYS A 197 -4.27 -17.41 -2.87
C LYS A 197 -2.88 -17.93 -3.27
N LEU A 198 -2.78 -18.63 -4.39
CA LEU A 198 -1.50 -19.14 -4.90
C LEU A 198 -0.53 -17.98 -5.19
N TYR A 199 -1.03 -16.91 -5.80
CA TYR A 199 -0.21 -15.73 -6.07
C TYR A 199 0.35 -15.10 -4.78
N PHE A 200 -0.46 -14.98 -3.73
CA PHE A 200 -0.01 -14.46 -2.44
C PHE A 200 1.04 -15.36 -1.80
N GLN A 201 0.87 -16.68 -1.85
CA GLN A 201 1.84 -17.63 -1.31
C GLN A 201 3.20 -17.53 -1.99
N GLU A 202 3.22 -17.38 -3.31
CA GLU A 202 4.46 -17.28 -4.08
C GLU A 202 5.16 -15.92 -3.90
N ASN A 203 4.39 -14.83 -3.87
CA ASN A 203 4.92 -13.48 -3.98
C ASN A 203 5.12 -12.75 -2.63
N LEU A 204 4.63 -13.29 -1.51
CA LEU A 204 4.93 -12.77 -0.18
C LEU A 204 6.19 -13.40 0.45
N SER A 205 6.93 -14.22 -0.27
CA SER A 205 8.19 -14.77 0.21
C SER A 205 9.23 -13.67 0.43
N LYS A 206 10.12 -13.89 1.41
CA LYS A 206 11.19 -12.92 1.73
C LYS A 206 12.07 -12.64 0.50
N GLU A 207 12.37 -13.67 -0.27
CA GLU A 207 13.20 -13.59 -1.48
C GLU A 207 12.53 -12.73 -2.55
N HIS A 208 11.22 -12.91 -2.76
CA HIS A 208 10.48 -12.13 -3.75
C HIS A 208 10.41 -10.65 -3.36
N MET A 209 10.09 -10.38 -2.09
CA MET A 209 10.01 -9.01 -1.58
C MET A 209 11.38 -8.33 -1.54
N ALA A 210 12.45 -9.06 -1.23
CA ALA A 210 13.83 -8.55 -1.34
C ALA A 210 14.17 -8.17 -2.78
N GLY A 211 13.81 -9.01 -3.75
CA GLY A 211 14.03 -8.72 -5.17
C GLY A 211 13.36 -7.41 -5.61
N ARG A 212 12.08 -7.24 -5.28
CA ARG A 212 11.34 -6.01 -5.61
C ARG A 212 11.91 -4.77 -4.91
N MET A 213 12.27 -4.89 -3.65
CA MET A 213 12.91 -3.81 -2.89
C MET A 213 14.24 -3.40 -3.54
N ASN A 214 15.09 -4.36 -3.89
CA ASN A 214 16.37 -4.11 -4.54
C ASN A 214 16.22 -3.48 -5.93
N GLU A 215 15.21 -3.85 -6.71
CA GLU A 215 14.91 -3.22 -7.99
C GLU A 215 14.60 -1.74 -7.85
N LEU A 216 13.76 -1.36 -6.87
CA LEU A 216 13.39 0.04 -6.61
C LEU A 216 14.58 0.88 -6.15
N ILE A 217 15.36 0.37 -5.18
CA ILE A 217 16.51 1.08 -4.64
C ILE A 217 17.64 1.20 -5.69
N ALA A 218 17.80 0.19 -6.55
CA ALA A 218 18.78 0.24 -7.61
C ALA A 218 18.53 1.40 -8.60
N ILE A 219 17.26 1.76 -8.81
CA ILE A 219 16.90 2.94 -9.62
C ILE A 219 17.37 4.22 -8.93
N GLU A 220 17.12 4.35 -7.64
CA GLU A 220 17.54 5.51 -6.85
C GLU A 220 19.06 5.64 -6.77
N LYS A 221 19.76 4.53 -6.51
CA LYS A 221 21.23 4.49 -6.41
C LYS A 221 21.96 4.54 -7.77
N HIS A 222 21.22 4.60 -8.89
CA HIS A 222 21.85 4.65 -10.21
C HIS A 222 22.64 5.93 -10.41
N LYS A 223 23.96 5.79 -10.66
CA LYS A 223 24.91 6.91 -10.73
C LYS A 223 24.49 8.05 -11.65
N ILE A 224 23.97 7.72 -12.84
CA ILE A 224 23.52 8.72 -13.83
C ILE A 224 22.30 9.50 -13.31
N LEU A 225 21.32 8.81 -12.68
CA LEU A 225 20.14 9.46 -12.12
C LEU A 225 20.51 10.37 -10.94
N LYS A 226 21.53 10.03 -10.16
CA LYS A 226 21.99 10.86 -9.03
C LYS A 226 22.47 12.24 -9.49
N TRP A 227 23.13 12.33 -10.63
CA TRP A 227 23.70 13.57 -11.18
C TRP A 227 22.78 14.31 -12.16
N ALA A 228 21.67 13.69 -12.58
CA ALA A 228 20.75 14.31 -13.53
C ALA A 228 20.04 15.53 -12.91
N PRO A 229 19.81 16.62 -13.68
CA PRO A 229 19.01 17.76 -13.27
C PRO A 229 17.60 17.34 -12.84
N LEU A 230 16.98 18.09 -11.91
CA LEU A 230 15.68 17.77 -11.33
C LEU A 230 14.57 17.66 -12.38
N GLU A 231 14.58 18.54 -13.39
CA GLU A 231 13.60 18.51 -14.48
C GLU A 231 13.67 17.21 -15.28
N LEU A 232 14.89 16.72 -15.54
CA LEU A 232 15.09 15.46 -16.24
C LEU A 232 14.64 14.28 -15.40
N LYS A 233 14.98 14.26 -14.10
CA LYS A 233 14.47 13.27 -13.15
C LYS A 233 12.95 13.23 -13.13
N ASN A 234 12.30 14.39 -13.02
CA ASN A 234 10.85 14.50 -12.99
C ASN A 234 10.19 13.97 -14.29
N ARG A 235 10.80 14.23 -15.45
CA ARG A 235 10.32 13.67 -16.72
C ARG A 235 10.46 12.16 -16.77
N CYS A 236 11.58 11.61 -16.35
CA CYS A 236 11.81 10.16 -16.28
C CYS A 236 10.83 9.48 -15.31
N ILE A 237 10.63 10.04 -14.12
CA ILE A 237 9.70 9.54 -13.12
C ILE A 237 8.27 9.56 -13.66
N ARG A 238 7.83 10.65 -14.27
CA ARG A 238 6.49 10.76 -14.87
C ARG A 238 6.28 9.75 -16.00
N ALA A 239 7.27 9.55 -16.85
CA ALA A 239 7.20 8.54 -17.91
C ALA A 239 7.11 7.12 -17.33
N GLY A 240 7.93 6.82 -16.32
CA GLY A 240 7.90 5.54 -15.60
C GLY A 240 6.56 5.29 -14.90
N ALA A 241 6.02 6.29 -14.20
CA ALA A 241 4.72 6.22 -13.54
C ALA A 241 3.59 5.95 -14.55
N LYS A 242 3.56 6.68 -15.68
CA LYS A 242 2.57 6.45 -16.74
C LYS A 242 2.64 5.05 -17.36
N MET A 243 3.84 4.46 -17.40
CA MET A 243 4.00 3.07 -17.85
C MET A 243 3.50 2.08 -16.79
N ALA A 244 3.81 2.33 -15.52
CA ALA A 244 3.37 1.49 -14.40
C ALA A 244 1.84 1.52 -14.24
N GLU A 245 1.19 2.67 -14.44
CA GLU A 245 -0.27 2.80 -14.43
C GLU A 245 -0.97 1.87 -15.43
N GLN A 246 -0.31 1.44 -16.50
CA GLN A 246 -0.87 0.50 -17.48
C GLN A 246 -0.73 -0.97 -17.06
N GLU A 247 0.06 -1.26 -16.05
CA GLU A 247 0.32 -2.61 -15.54
C GLU A 247 -0.66 -3.01 -14.42
N VAL A 248 -1.41 -2.05 -13.85
CA VAL A 248 -2.47 -2.27 -12.85
C VAL A 248 -3.80 -1.71 -13.33
N THR A 249 -4.90 -2.22 -12.77
CA THR A 249 -6.29 -1.85 -13.12
C THR A 249 -6.76 -0.64 -12.33
#